data_c3106f266708fa9a30d91a78039099ab
#
_entry.id   c3106f266708fa9a30d91a78039099ab
#
_cell.length_a   1.000
_cell.length_b   1.000
_cell.length_c   1.000
_cell.angle_alpha   90.00
_cell.angle_beta   90.00
_cell.angle_gamma   90.00
#
_symmetry.space_group_name_H-M   'P 1'
#
loop_
_entity.id
_entity.type
_entity.pdbx_description
1 polymer ?
#
loop_
_entity_poly.entity_id
_entity_poly.type
_entity_poly.pdbx_seq_one_letter_code
_entity_poly.pdbx_strand_id
1 'polypeptide(L)'
;MAALKEWAVVCKALEEGRQILLLRKGGIMEYRQGFKVKHNKFLLFPTFEHQSKESIQPNYLSMLYSVIQNTPTNGKNKITSYAEVADIKEVSDKSILRKLEKYHIWNDRYIDIRMNYNSKRPMSIILLRVYKMDNPIEVDVKSEWAGCTSWIPIEFPVHSNNDGRQPVLEDRRFNQIVDEIKEVLN
;
A
#
# COMPACT_ATOMS: atom_id res chain seq x y z
N MET A 1 3.24 -0.72 17.39
CA MET A 1 2.82 -1.53 16.22
C MET A 1 3.63 -1.10 15.00
N ALA A 2 3.92 -2.01 14.05
CA ALA A 2 4.60 -1.61 12.81
C ALA A 2 3.64 -0.89 11.86
N ALA A 3 4.14 0.08 11.10
CA ALA A 3 3.42 0.71 10.03
C ALA A 3 4.21 0.62 8.72
N LEU A 4 3.52 0.33 7.63
CA LEU A 4 4.08 0.32 6.28
C LEU A 4 3.86 1.70 5.65
N LYS A 5 4.95 2.34 5.25
CA LYS A 5 4.89 3.59 4.48
C LYS A 5 4.48 3.29 3.04
N GLU A 6 3.40 3.94 2.61
CA GLU A 6 2.92 3.83 1.23
C GLU A 6 2.39 5.19 0.75
N TRP A 7 2.35 5.43 -0.55
CA TRP A 7 1.77 6.65 -1.10
C TRP A 7 0.38 6.89 -0.55
N ALA A 8 0.09 8.12 -0.16
CA ALA A 8 -1.20 8.47 0.43
C ALA A 8 -2.37 8.18 -0.52
N VAL A 9 -2.18 8.35 -1.83
CA VAL A 9 -3.19 7.96 -2.84
C VAL A 9 -3.42 6.44 -2.87
N VAL A 10 -2.39 5.63 -2.63
CA VAL A 10 -2.50 4.17 -2.56
C VAL A 10 -3.22 3.76 -1.28
N CYS A 11 -2.88 4.37 -0.14
CA CYS A 11 -3.62 4.17 1.12
C CYS A 11 -5.10 4.50 0.93
N LYS A 12 -5.41 5.61 0.26
CA LYS A 12 -6.78 6.02 -0.06
C LYS A 12 -7.50 5.00 -0.95
N ALA A 13 -6.84 4.50 -2.00
CA ALA A 13 -7.40 3.48 -2.89
C ALA A 13 -7.70 2.16 -2.15
N LEU A 14 -6.82 1.76 -1.24
CA LEU A 14 -7.02 0.60 -0.35
C LEU A 14 -8.23 0.81 0.57
N GLU A 15 -8.36 1.99 1.19
CA GLU A 15 -9.46 2.35 2.08
C GLU A 15 -10.82 2.49 1.39
N GLU A 16 -10.84 2.73 0.08
CA GLU A 16 -12.05 2.78 -0.74
C GLU A 16 -12.36 1.45 -1.43
N GLY A 17 -11.55 0.42 -1.20
CA GLY A 17 -11.72 -0.89 -1.85
C GLY A 17 -11.50 -0.87 -3.36
N ARG A 18 -10.83 0.18 -3.88
CA ARG A 18 -10.46 0.29 -5.30
C ARG A 18 -9.28 -0.58 -5.66
N GLN A 19 -8.53 -1.00 -4.64
CA GLN A 19 -7.35 -1.84 -4.75
C GLN A 19 -7.24 -2.71 -3.51
N ILE A 20 -6.71 -3.94 -3.66
CA ILE A 20 -6.41 -4.84 -2.54
C ILE A 20 -4.97 -5.35 -2.57
N LEU A 21 -4.15 -4.88 -3.50
CA LEU A 21 -2.78 -5.35 -3.66
C LEU A 21 -1.77 -4.22 -3.61
N LEU A 22 -0.54 -4.53 -3.20
CA LEU A 22 0.62 -3.67 -3.35
C LEU A 22 1.62 -4.31 -4.30
N LEU A 23 2.31 -3.47 -5.09
CA LEU A 23 3.44 -3.85 -5.92
C LEU A 23 4.73 -3.34 -5.27
N ARG A 24 5.56 -4.23 -4.76
CA ARG A 24 6.79 -3.87 -4.02
C ARG A 24 8.02 -4.57 -4.59
N LYS A 25 9.07 -3.82 -4.79
CA LYS A 25 10.37 -4.32 -5.29
C LYS A 25 11.56 -3.94 -4.38
N GLY A 26 11.27 -3.44 -3.18
CA GLY A 26 12.24 -2.93 -2.22
C GLY A 26 12.58 -1.45 -2.39
N GLY A 27 13.09 -0.84 -1.34
CA GLY A 27 13.66 0.51 -1.29
C GLY A 27 15.19 0.50 -1.34
N ILE A 28 15.82 1.68 -1.29
CA ILE A 28 17.28 1.84 -1.34
C ILE A 28 17.96 1.09 -0.17
N MET A 29 17.41 1.18 1.03
CA MET A 29 17.95 0.50 2.23
C MET A 29 17.67 -1.01 2.21
N GLU A 30 16.68 -1.44 1.43
CA GLU A 30 16.30 -2.85 1.26
C GLU A 30 16.95 -3.46 0.02
N TYR A 31 17.77 -2.70 -0.71
CA TYR A 31 18.37 -3.08 -1.99
C TYR A 31 19.11 -4.43 -1.93
N ARG A 32 19.86 -4.68 -0.85
CA ARG A 32 20.64 -5.93 -0.72
C ARG A 32 19.78 -7.15 -0.43
N GLN A 33 18.65 -6.98 0.26
CA GLN A 33 17.77 -8.08 0.72
C GLN A 33 16.41 -8.13 -0.01
N GLY A 34 16.05 -7.10 -0.80
CA GLY A 34 14.72 -6.91 -1.36
C GLY A 34 13.70 -6.45 -0.33
N PHE A 35 12.47 -6.21 -0.78
CA PHE A 35 11.37 -5.96 0.15
C PHE A 35 10.99 -7.27 0.85
N LYS A 36 10.85 -7.22 2.16
CA LYS A 36 10.34 -8.34 2.96
C LYS A 36 9.12 -7.90 3.75
N VAL A 37 8.07 -8.70 3.69
CA VAL A 37 6.92 -8.53 4.58
C VAL A 37 7.33 -9.03 5.96
N LYS A 38 7.65 -8.09 6.85
CA LYS A 38 8.10 -8.38 8.22
C LYS A 38 6.96 -8.65 9.19
N HIS A 39 5.77 -8.18 8.84
CA HIS A 39 4.60 -8.20 9.72
C HIS A 39 3.36 -8.63 8.93
N ASN A 40 2.63 -9.61 9.42
CA ASN A 40 1.39 -10.06 8.80
C ASN A 40 0.23 -9.08 9.03
N LYS A 41 0.35 -8.21 10.04
CA LYS A 41 -0.61 -7.15 10.38
C LYS A 41 0.14 -5.87 10.69
N PHE A 42 -0.28 -4.75 10.06
CA PHE A 42 0.40 -3.47 10.17
C PHE A 42 -0.54 -2.31 9.85
N LEU A 43 -0.18 -1.14 10.37
CA LEU A 43 -0.84 0.12 10.03
C LEU A 43 -0.43 0.58 8.62
N LEU A 44 -1.33 1.25 7.91
CA LEU A 44 -1.01 1.93 6.65
C LEU A 44 -0.64 3.38 6.95
N PHE A 45 0.64 3.73 6.74
CA PHE A 45 1.14 5.07 6.99
C PHE A 45 1.23 5.83 5.66
N PRO A 46 0.32 6.81 5.41
CA PRO A 46 0.31 7.55 4.17
C PRO A 46 1.52 8.48 4.06
N THR A 47 2.21 8.45 2.91
CA THR A 47 3.29 9.37 2.57
C THR A 47 2.88 10.24 1.40
N PHE A 48 3.13 11.54 1.51
CA PHE A 48 2.71 12.53 0.53
C PHE A 48 3.84 12.91 -0.44
N GLU A 49 5.07 12.59 -0.09
CA GLU A 49 6.24 12.83 -0.92
C GLU A 49 6.32 11.85 -2.09
N HIS A 50 6.89 12.31 -3.20
CA HIS A 50 7.19 11.49 -4.39
C HIS A 50 5.99 10.85 -5.10
N GLN A 51 4.76 11.23 -4.75
CA GLN A 51 3.59 10.82 -5.53
C GLN A 51 3.63 11.47 -6.91
N SER A 52 3.51 10.67 -7.96
CA SER A 52 3.66 11.12 -9.34
C SER A 52 2.40 10.81 -10.14
N LYS A 53 1.78 11.87 -10.73
CA LYS A 53 0.62 11.73 -11.62
C LYS A 53 0.93 10.87 -12.85
N GLU A 54 2.19 10.88 -13.30
CA GLU A 54 2.66 10.09 -14.44
C GLU A 54 2.70 8.58 -14.15
N SER A 55 2.52 8.20 -12.88
CA SER A 55 2.50 6.81 -12.41
C SER A 55 1.10 6.27 -12.13
N ILE A 56 0.08 7.13 -12.19
CA ILE A 56 -1.30 6.80 -11.84
C ILE A 56 -2.16 6.72 -13.10
N GLN A 57 -3.08 5.78 -13.13
CA GLN A 57 -4.07 5.66 -14.20
C GLN A 57 -4.98 6.91 -14.25
N PRO A 58 -5.41 7.38 -15.45
CA PRO A 58 -6.18 8.61 -15.60
C PRO A 58 -7.44 8.68 -14.74
N ASN A 59 -8.15 7.58 -14.56
CA ASN A 59 -9.37 7.47 -13.77
C ASN A 59 -9.17 7.64 -12.26
N TYR A 60 -7.92 7.62 -11.76
CA TYR A 60 -7.58 7.85 -10.36
C TYR A 60 -6.87 9.19 -10.09
N LEU A 61 -6.69 10.04 -11.12
CA LEU A 61 -6.03 11.34 -10.95
C LEU A 61 -6.82 12.28 -10.02
N SER A 62 -8.14 12.25 -10.05
CA SER A 62 -8.98 13.05 -9.13
C SER A 62 -8.72 12.66 -7.66
N MET A 63 -8.54 11.37 -7.38
CA MET A 63 -8.18 10.88 -6.05
C MET A 63 -6.79 11.39 -5.63
N LEU A 64 -5.80 11.34 -6.54
CA LEU A 64 -4.46 11.86 -6.29
C LEU A 64 -4.50 13.35 -5.97
N TYR A 65 -5.20 14.17 -6.75
CA TYR A 65 -5.32 15.61 -6.51
C TYR A 65 -6.00 15.91 -5.18
N SER A 66 -7.07 15.19 -4.84
CA SER A 66 -7.72 15.32 -3.54
C SER A 66 -6.77 15.02 -2.39
N VAL A 67 -5.97 13.96 -2.49
CA VAL A 67 -4.98 13.60 -1.48
C VAL A 67 -3.90 14.69 -1.35
N ILE A 68 -3.40 15.23 -2.45
CA ILE A 68 -2.39 16.29 -2.45
C ILE A 68 -2.93 17.56 -1.79
N GLN A 69 -4.17 17.96 -2.11
CA GLN A 69 -4.81 19.13 -1.49
C GLN A 69 -4.99 19.00 0.03
N ASN A 70 -5.14 17.79 0.51
CA ASN A 70 -5.31 17.48 1.93
C ASN A 70 -4.01 17.03 2.62
N THR A 71 -2.84 17.36 2.04
CA THR A 71 -1.54 17.07 2.67
C THR A 71 -1.45 17.80 4.01
N PRO A 72 -1.15 17.08 5.12
CA PRO A 72 -0.99 17.71 6.42
C PRO A 72 0.15 18.73 6.43
N THR A 73 -0.09 19.90 7.01
CA THR A 73 0.90 21.00 7.07
C THR A 73 1.46 21.25 8.48
N ASN A 74 0.94 20.53 9.47
CA ASN A 74 1.24 20.74 10.89
C ASN A 74 2.31 19.77 11.45
N GLY A 75 3.03 19.07 10.58
CA GLY A 75 4.03 18.06 10.98
C GLY A 75 3.43 16.77 11.54
N LYS A 76 2.12 16.63 11.47
CA LYS A 76 1.39 15.43 11.91
C LYS A 76 0.90 14.61 10.73
N ASN A 77 0.65 13.33 10.96
CA ASN A 77 0.02 12.45 9.98
C ASN A 77 -1.12 11.67 10.63
N LYS A 78 -2.11 11.31 9.85
CA LYS A 78 -3.29 10.59 10.33
C LYS A 78 -3.31 9.18 9.73
N ILE A 79 -3.31 8.18 10.59
CA ILE A 79 -3.44 6.78 10.24
C ILE A 79 -4.90 6.39 10.44
N THR A 80 -5.56 5.96 9.38
CA THR A 80 -7.01 5.69 9.33
C THR A 80 -7.33 4.23 9.12
N SER A 81 -6.31 3.42 8.78
CA SER A 81 -6.50 2.02 8.43
C SER A 81 -5.30 1.15 8.79
N TYR A 82 -5.58 -0.12 8.90
CA TYR A 82 -4.56 -1.16 8.99
C TYR A 82 -4.85 -2.26 7.97
N ALA A 83 -3.85 -3.10 7.72
CA ALA A 83 -3.96 -4.21 6.78
C ALA A 83 -3.46 -5.52 7.40
N GLU A 84 -4.05 -6.61 6.96
CA GLU A 84 -3.60 -7.99 7.19
C GLU A 84 -3.20 -8.60 5.84
N VAL A 85 -2.06 -9.28 5.82
CA VAL A 85 -1.56 -9.95 4.61
C VAL A 85 -2.40 -11.19 4.34
N ALA A 86 -3.05 -11.23 3.18
CA ALA A 86 -3.84 -12.36 2.74
C ALA A 86 -3.03 -13.35 1.91
N ASP A 87 -2.14 -12.84 1.02
CA ASP A 87 -1.25 -13.68 0.21
C ASP A 87 -0.07 -12.86 -0.32
N ILE A 88 1.01 -13.52 -0.71
CA ILE A 88 2.19 -12.92 -1.34
C ILE A 88 2.60 -13.78 -2.51
N LYS A 89 2.78 -13.15 -3.68
CA LYS A 89 3.31 -13.78 -4.90
C LYS A 89 4.46 -12.97 -5.45
N GLU A 90 5.40 -13.63 -6.08
CA GLU A 90 6.50 -12.99 -6.79
C GLU A 90 6.35 -13.18 -8.30
N VAL A 91 6.49 -12.10 -9.06
CA VAL A 91 6.31 -12.08 -10.51
C VAL A 91 7.50 -11.39 -11.16
N SER A 92 8.12 -12.07 -12.12
CA SER A 92 9.22 -11.54 -12.96
C SER A 92 8.74 -11.11 -14.35
N ASP A 93 7.58 -11.57 -14.77
CA ASP A 93 7.00 -11.24 -16.08
C ASP A 93 6.09 -10.01 -15.99
N LYS A 94 6.50 -8.95 -16.68
CA LYS A 94 5.76 -7.71 -16.79
C LYS A 94 4.38 -7.88 -17.44
N SER A 95 4.22 -8.83 -18.33
CA SER A 95 2.94 -9.09 -19.01
C SER A 95 1.87 -9.54 -18.03
N ILE A 96 2.24 -10.27 -16.99
CA ILE A 96 1.34 -10.69 -15.91
C ILE A 96 0.91 -9.48 -15.09
N LEU A 97 1.84 -8.56 -14.75
CA LEU A 97 1.51 -7.34 -13.99
C LEU A 97 0.51 -6.45 -14.74
N ARG A 98 0.62 -6.35 -16.06
CA ARG A 98 -0.33 -5.62 -16.91
C ARG A 98 -1.74 -6.21 -16.86
N LYS A 99 -1.86 -7.53 -16.81
CA LYS A 99 -3.18 -8.19 -16.65
C LYS A 99 -3.86 -7.88 -15.31
N LEU A 100 -3.10 -7.38 -14.33
CA LEU A 100 -3.62 -6.94 -13.04
C LEU A 100 -4.08 -5.48 -13.02
N GLU A 101 -4.03 -4.75 -14.14
CA GLU A 101 -4.32 -3.31 -14.23
C GLU A 101 -5.65 -2.91 -13.55
N LYS A 102 -6.69 -3.72 -13.70
CA LYS A 102 -8.01 -3.45 -13.10
C LYS A 102 -8.05 -3.55 -11.56
N TYR A 103 -6.99 -4.07 -10.93
CA TYR A 103 -6.92 -4.30 -9.48
C TYR A 103 -6.02 -3.33 -8.74
N HIS A 104 -5.44 -2.35 -9.43
CA HIS A 104 -4.58 -1.33 -8.83
C HIS A 104 -4.67 0.00 -9.57
N ILE A 105 -4.18 1.06 -8.93
CA ILE A 105 -4.26 2.43 -9.47
C ILE A 105 -3.06 2.84 -10.33
N TRP A 106 -1.99 2.04 -10.39
CA TRP A 106 -0.80 2.37 -11.16
C TRP A 106 -0.99 2.08 -12.65
N ASN A 107 -0.33 2.87 -13.48
CA ASN A 107 -0.31 2.68 -14.94
C ASN A 107 0.92 1.88 -15.40
N ASP A 108 0.98 1.57 -16.70
CA ASP A 108 2.08 0.84 -17.34
C ASP A 108 3.46 1.49 -17.10
N ARG A 109 3.52 2.83 -17.09
CA ARG A 109 4.79 3.55 -16.84
C ARG A 109 5.34 3.25 -15.45
N TYR A 110 4.49 3.20 -14.42
CA TYR A 110 4.90 2.80 -13.08
C TYR A 110 5.46 1.38 -13.09
N ILE A 111 4.76 0.44 -13.72
CA ILE A 111 5.19 -0.96 -13.83
C ILE A 111 6.55 -1.03 -14.52
N ASP A 112 6.75 -0.30 -15.63
CA ASP A 112 8.00 -0.25 -16.37
C ASP A 112 9.16 0.24 -15.52
N ILE A 113 8.98 1.37 -14.83
CA ILE A 113 10.00 1.95 -13.95
C ILE A 113 10.36 0.97 -12.84
N ARG A 114 9.35 0.37 -12.21
CA ARG A 114 9.56 -0.55 -11.09
C ARG A 114 10.20 -1.87 -11.54
N MET A 115 9.83 -2.41 -12.69
CA MET A 115 10.41 -3.65 -13.21
C MET A 115 11.86 -3.45 -13.65
N ASN A 116 12.20 -2.30 -14.21
CA ASN A 116 13.58 -1.96 -14.60
C ASN A 116 14.47 -1.68 -13.37
N TYR A 117 13.88 -1.18 -12.28
CA TYR A 117 14.60 -1.04 -11.01
C TYR A 117 14.97 -2.41 -10.47
N ASN A 118 16.28 -2.67 -10.34
CA ASN A 118 16.81 -3.97 -9.91
C ASN A 118 16.17 -5.15 -10.69
N SER A 119 16.38 -5.17 -12.01
CA SER A 119 15.72 -6.07 -12.96
C SER A 119 15.88 -7.57 -12.64
N LYS A 120 16.95 -7.94 -11.90
CA LYS A 120 17.22 -9.34 -11.50
C LYS A 120 16.28 -9.84 -10.38
N ARG A 121 15.49 -8.98 -9.76
CA ARG A 121 14.56 -9.37 -8.68
C ARG A 121 13.11 -9.34 -9.16
N PRO A 122 12.29 -10.29 -8.70
CA PRO A 122 10.87 -10.27 -8.99
C PRO A 122 10.17 -9.08 -8.32
N MET A 123 8.98 -8.75 -8.78
CA MET A 123 8.02 -7.89 -8.12
C MET A 123 7.23 -8.71 -7.10
N SER A 124 7.18 -8.25 -5.86
CA SER A 124 6.27 -8.83 -4.87
C SER A 124 4.88 -8.21 -5.03
N ILE A 125 3.90 -9.05 -5.25
CA ILE A 125 2.47 -8.72 -5.20
C ILE A 125 1.98 -9.16 -3.83
N ILE A 126 1.50 -8.21 -3.02
CA ILE A 126 1.05 -8.44 -1.66
C ILE A 126 -0.44 -8.16 -1.61
N LEU A 127 -1.25 -9.20 -1.41
CA LEU A 127 -2.70 -9.07 -1.24
C LEU A 127 -3.02 -8.71 0.21
N LEU A 128 -3.81 -7.69 0.39
CA LEU A 128 -4.12 -7.11 1.69
C LEU A 128 -5.62 -7.13 1.98
N ARG A 129 -5.97 -7.64 3.15
CA ARG A 129 -7.27 -7.40 3.77
C ARG A 129 -7.17 -6.11 4.57
N VAL A 130 -7.88 -5.08 4.15
CA VAL A 130 -7.82 -3.75 4.76
C VAL A 130 -9.03 -3.50 5.64
N TYR A 131 -8.78 -2.84 6.77
CA TYR A 131 -9.79 -2.48 7.76
C TYR A 131 -9.70 -1.00 8.09
N LYS A 132 -10.84 -0.33 8.15
CA LYS A 132 -10.91 1.04 8.67
C LYS A 132 -10.87 1.03 10.19
N MET A 133 -10.26 2.06 10.73
CA MET A 133 -10.21 2.29 12.17
C MET A 133 -11.35 3.23 12.56
N ASP A 134 -12.14 2.87 13.56
CA ASP A 134 -13.20 3.74 14.10
C ASP A 134 -12.57 4.99 14.75
N ASN A 135 -11.39 4.81 15.36
CA ASN A 135 -10.62 5.87 15.99
C ASN A 135 -9.27 6.03 15.26
N PRO A 136 -9.18 6.93 14.26
CA PRO A 136 -7.91 7.23 13.60
C PRO A 136 -6.84 7.71 14.56
N ILE A 137 -5.58 7.35 14.29
CA ILE A 137 -4.42 7.73 15.08
C ILE A 137 -3.76 8.95 14.46
N GLU A 138 -3.59 10.02 15.23
CA GLU A 138 -2.75 11.15 14.83
C GLU A 138 -1.35 10.97 15.43
N VAL A 139 -0.31 11.09 14.60
CA VAL A 139 1.08 10.90 15.01
C VAL A 139 1.94 12.06 14.52
N ASP A 140 2.88 12.50 15.35
CA ASP A 140 3.92 13.43 14.91
C ASP A 140 4.90 12.72 13.98
N VAL A 141 5.17 13.33 12.81
CA VAL A 141 6.11 12.78 11.84
C VAL A 141 7.53 13.00 12.32
N LYS A 142 8.23 11.91 12.65
CA LYS A 142 9.61 11.96 13.14
C LYS A 142 10.58 12.07 11.96
N SER A 143 11.64 12.86 12.13
CA SER A 143 12.71 13.02 11.11
C SER A 143 13.39 11.69 10.77
N GLU A 144 13.51 10.77 11.73
CA GLU A 144 14.06 9.44 11.53
C GLU A 144 13.25 8.55 10.57
N TRP A 145 11.99 8.92 10.30
CA TRP A 145 11.13 8.22 9.34
C TRP A 145 11.27 8.74 7.92
N ALA A 146 12.09 9.77 7.70
CA ALA A 146 12.38 10.30 6.38
C ALA A 146 13.10 9.26 5.50
N GLY A 147 13.06 9.45 4.19
CA GLY A 147 13.77 8.61 3.23
C GLY A 147 13.11 7.26 2.93
N CYS A 148 13.92 6.31 2.46
CA CYS A 148 13.47 5.07 1.82
C CYS A 148 13.15 3.91 2.78
N THR A 149 12.95 4.17 4.07
CA THR A 149 12.53 3.15 5.03
C THR A 149 11.07 2.79 4.77
N SER A 150 10.76 1.51 4.51
CA SER A 150 9.40 1.05 4.30
C SER A 150 8.63 0.81 5.60
N TRP A 151 9.31 0.37 6.64
CA TRP A 151 8.70 0.02 7.92
C TRP A 151 9.12 1.00 9.02
N ILE A 152 8.14 1.55 9.72
CA ILE A 152 8.36 2.44 10.86
C ILE A 152 7.63 1.92 12.11
N PRO A 153 8.23 2.09 13.31
CA PRO A 153 7.54 1.78 14.56
C PRO A 153 6.56 2.91 14.90
N ILE A 154 5.33 2.55 15.21
CA ILE A 154 4.33 3.47 15.77
C ILE A 154 4.06 3.05 17.23
N GLU A 155 4.32 3.94 18.16
CA GLU A 155 3.90 3.79 19.55
C GLU A 155 2.41 4.03 19.63
N PHE A 156 1.68 2.99 19.98
CA PHE A 156 0.23 3.02 20.09
C PHE A 156 -0.17 2.56 21.48
N PRO A 157 -0.95 3.36 22.24
CA PRO A 157 -1.49 2.89 23.49
C PRO A 157 -2.45 1.72 23.23
N VAL A 158 -2.08 0.55 23.74
CA VAL A 158 -2.83 -0.71 23.58
C VAL A 158 -4.09 -0.65 24.46
N HIS A 159 -5.02 0.27 24.18
CA HIS A 159 -6.25 0.39 24.97
C HIS A 159 -7.53 0.01 24.23
N SER A 160 -7.43 -0.66 23.09
CA SER A 160 -8.64 -1.10 22.40
C SER A 160 -8.51 -2.52 21.85
N ASN A 161 -8.79 -3.49 22.72
CA ASN A 161 -9.11 -4.86 22.30
C ASN A 161 -10.46 -4.95 21.55
N ASN A 162 -11.12 -3.82 21.31
CA ASN A 162 -12.43 -3.70 20.67
C ASN A 162 -12.45 -2.56 19.64
N ASP A 163 -11.41 -2.43 18.81
CA ASP A 163 -11.51 -1.58 17.63
C ASP A 163 -12.51 -2.24 16.70
N GLY A 164 -13.65 -1.58 16.50
CA GLY A 164 -14.66 -1.98 15.54
C GLY A 164 -13.99 -2.23 14.20
N ARG A 165 -13.82 -3.51 13.86
CA ARG A 165 -13.06 -3.95 12.69
C ARG A 165 -14.00 -4.02 11.51
N GLN A 166 -14.27 -2.89 10.88
CA GLN A 166 -15.02 -2.91 9.62
C GLN A 166 -14.06 -3.18 8.46
N PRO A 167 -14.13 -4.36 7.83
CA PRO A 167 -13.38 -4.58 6.61
C PRO A 167 -13.87 -3.63 5.52
N VAL A 168 -12.94 -3.10 4.74
CA VAL A 168 -13.25 -2.18 3.62
C VAL A 168 -14.13 -2.85 2.57
N LEU A 169 -13.88 -4.14 2.33
CA LEU A 169 -14.68 -4.99 1.46
C LEU A 169 -15.32 -6.11 2.27
N GLU A 170 -16.55 -6.46 1.97
CA GLU A 170 -17.18 -7.67 2.52
C GLU A 170 -16.43 -8.93 2.08
N ASP A 171 -16.49 -10.00 2.89
CA ASP A 171 -15.72 -11.23 2.68
C ASP A 171 -15.96 -11.84 1.30
N ARG A 172 -17.21 -11.91 0.86
CA ARG A 172 -17.56 -12.44 -0.46
C ARG A 172 -16.86 -11.68 -1.58
N ARG A 173 -16.90 -10.33 -1.54
CA ARG A 173 -16.30 -9.50 -2.58
C ARG A 173 -14.77 -9.56 -2.53
N PHE A 174 -14.18 -9.54 -1.34
CA PHE A 174 -12.74 -9.67 -1.16
C PHE A 174 -12.25 -11.01 -1.73
N ASN A 175 -12.86 -12.13 -1.35
CA ASN A 175 -12.46 -13.45 -1.81
C ASN A 175 -12.60 -13.59 -3.32
N GLN A 176 -13.68 -13.08 -3.90
CA GLN A 176 -13.86 -13.04 -5.36
C GLN A 176 -12.67 -12.34 -6.07
N ILE A 177 -12.26 -11.16 -5.58
CA ILE A 177 -11.14 -10.41 -6.18
C ILE A 177 -9.82 -11.18 -5.99
N VAL A 178 -9.61 -11.78 -4.82
CA VAL A 178 -8.42 -12.61 -4.55
C VAL A 178 -8.34 -13.78 -5.53
N ASP A 179 -9.45 -14.48 -5.77
CA ASP A 179 -9.50 -15.61 -6.70
C ASP A 179 -9.24 -15.16 -8.14
N GLU A 180 -9.86 -14.07 -8.59
CA GLU A 180 -9.61 -13.48 -9.91
C GLU A 180 -8.12 -13.09 -10.10
N ILE A 181 -7.48 -12.52 -9.07
CA ILE A 181 -6.04 -12.19 -9.11
C ILE A 181 -5.20 -13.47 -9.17
N LYS A 182 -5.52 -14.48 -8.38
CA LYS A 182 -4.81 -15.77 -8.39
C LYS A 182 -4.89 -16.48 -9.74
N GLU A 183 -6.03 -16.41 -10.43
CA GLU A 183 -6.19 -16.93 -11.78
C GLU A 183 -5.24 -16.26 -12.79
N VAL A 184 -5.00 -14.96 -12.65
CA VAL A 184 -4.05 -14.21 -13.48
C VAL A 184 -2.60 -14.59 -13.18
N LEU A 185 -2.30 -14.96 -11.91
CA LEU A 185 -0.95 -15.23 -11.41
C LEU A 185 -0.52 -16.70 -11.60
N ASN A 186 -1.43 -17.61 -11.91
CA ASN A 186 -1.17 -19.02 -12.23
C ASN A 186 -0.99 -19.24 -13.74
#